data_0352fa6840bfaa203d60382013a6cdfa
#
_entry.id   0352fa6840bfaa203d60382013a6cdfa
#
_cell.length_a   1.000
_cell.length_b   1.000
_cell.length_c   1.000
_cell.angle_alpha   90.00
_cell.angle_beta   90.00
_cell.angle_gamma   90.00
#
_symmetry.space_group_name_H-M   'P 1'
#
loop_
_entity.id
_entity.type
_entity.pdbx_description
1 polymer ?
#
loop_
_entity_poly.entity_id
_entity_poly.type
_entity_poly.pdbx_seq_one_letter_code
_entity_poly.pdbx_strand_id
1 'polypeptide(L)'
;MSKVDLVFLHGFLGIPADWDQVIRRIKTDLEGTGVGPNFHPLDYFNLPNLSPKNTFEKVATEFVNTIESTTSSSRKILVGYSLGGRLALHIFEKKPDLFERVICVSTNPGFRSSQEDEQSERESRDQFWSELFLNHNWNEVVAKWNEQEVFSGSVNEPARESSLYRRDLLAKALVNWSLAKQTDKRLLIRKYPKKIIMVVGDKDKKFIELNRALLKENPDIGIKMIASAGHRVLFDNPPELARVISASVLLTKKK
;
A
#
# COMPACT_ATOMS: atom_id res chain seq x y z
N MET A 1 -19.12 2.16 -22.18
CA MET A 1 -17.89 1.76 -21.47
C MET A 1 -18.21 1.44 -20.03
N SER A 2 -17.71 0.31 -19.50
CA SER A 2 -17.82 -0.03 -18.07
C SER A 2 -16.83 0.85 -17.30
N LYS A 3 -17.31 1.68 -16.37
CA LYS A 3 -16.45 2.54 -15.55
C LYS A 3 -15.90 1.76 -14.34
N VAL A 4 -14.67 2.08 -13.92
CA VAL A 4 -14.04 1.56 -12.71
C VAL A 4 -13.24 2.67 -12.04
N ASP A 5 -13.39 2.82 -10.73
CA ASP A 5 -12.57 3.72 -9.93
C ASP A 5 -11.37 2.96 -9.34
N LEU A 6 -10.17 3.43 -9.61
CA LEU A 6 -8.90 2.92 -9.09
C LEU A 6 -8.39 3.90 -8.04
N VAL A 7 -8.43 3.49 -6.77
CA VAL A 7 -7.98 4.30 -5.63
C VAL A 7 -6.58 3.85 -5.23
N PHE A 8 -5.63 4.78 -5.13
CA PHE A 8 -4.23 4.48 -4.84
C PHE A 8 -3.77 5.10 -3.52
N LEU A 9 -3.12 4.28 -2.70
CA LEU A 9 -2.53 4.68 -1.44
C LEU A 9 -1.02 4.47 -1.49
N HIS A 10 -0.25 5.56 -1.37
CA HIS A 10 1.21 5.51 -1.40
C HIS A 10 1.83 4.92 -0.12
N GLY A 11 3.13 4.67 -0.09
CA GLY A 11 3.87 4.22 1.09
C GLY A 11 4.22 5.36 2.06
N PHE A 12 4.96 5.03 3.11
CA PHE A 12 5.58 6.05 3.95
C PHE A 12 6.57 6.88 3.13
N LEU A 13 6.66 8.16 3.35
CA LEU A 13 7.35 9.13 2.48
C LEU A 13 6.85 9.14 1.03
N GLY A 14 5.70 8.55 0.75
CA GLY A 14 5.09 8.59 -0.58
C GLY A 14 4.27 9.86 -0.79
N ILE A 15 4.00 10.13 -2.06
CA ILE A 15 3.10 11.20 -2.53
C ILE A 15 2.23 10.62 -3.66
N PRO A 16 1.09 11.26 -4.00
CA PRO A 16 0.24 10.81 -5.10
C PRO A 16 0.97 10.60 -6.42
N ALA A 17 1.92 11.47 -6.75
CA ALA A 17 2.71 11.42 -7.99
C ALA A 17 3.59 10.16 -8.12
N ASP A 18 3.86 9.44 -7.03
CA ASP A 18 4.58 8.16 -7.08
C ASP A 18 3.88 7.14 -7.99
N TRP A 19 2.57 7.28 -8.17
CA TRP A 19 1.76 6.40 -9.01
C TRP A 19 1.71 6.79 -10.50
N ASP A 20 2.25 7.95 -10.89
CA ASP A 20 2.09 8.50 -12.23
C ASP A 20 2.57 7.57 -13.35
N GLN A 21 3.71 6.90 -13.17
CA GLN A 21 4.23 5.96 -14.17
C GLN A 21 3.32 4.74 -14.33
N VAL A 22 2.85 4.20 -13.19
CA VAL A 22 1.91 3.07 -13.17
C VAL A 22 0.58 3.47 -13.81
N ILE A 23 0.04 4.64 -13.45
CA ILE A 23 -1.23 5.16 -13.99
C ILE A 23 -1.14 5.36 -15.50
N ARG A 24 -0.06 5.98 -16.00
CA ARG A 24 0.14 6.15 -17.46
C ARG A 24 0.11 4.81 -18.18
N ARG A 25 0.76 3.81 -17.61
CA ARG A 25 0.80 2.47 -18.22
C ARG A 25 -0.56 1.79 -18.16
N ILE A 26 -1.31 1.87 -17.06
CA ILE A 26 -2.68 1.34 -16.95
C ILE A 26 -3.59 1.96 -18.02
N LYS A 27 -3.48 3.28 -18.27
CA LYS A 27 -4.25 3.94 -19.34
C LYS A 27 -4.00 3.26 -20.69
N THR A 28 -2.72 3.05 -21.04
CA THR A 28 -2.34 2.38 -22.29
C THR A 28 -2.83 0.92 -22.33
N ASP A 29 -2.65 0.17 -21.25
CA ASP A 29 -3.04 -1.25 -21.18
C ASP A 29 -4.56 -1.46 -21.28
N LEU A 30 -5.37 -0.48 -20.90
CA LEU A 30 -6.83 -0.52 -20.94
C LEU A 30 -7.43 0.14 -22.19
N GLU A 31 -6.61 0.76 -23.03
CA GLU A 31 -7.05 1.37 -24.28
C GLU A 31 -7.70 0.32 -25.20
N GLY A 32 -8.83 0.66 -25.82
CA GLY A 32 -9.58 -0.24 -26.69
C GLY A 32 -10.34 -1.39 -25.99
N THR A 33 -10.16 -1.61 -24.68
CA THR A 33 -10.81 -2.71 -23.94
C THR A 33 -12.29 -2.47 -23.63
N GLY A 34 -12.80 -1.24 -23.85
CA GLY A 34 -14.15 -0.82 -23.47
C GLY A 34 -14.33 -0.63 -21.95
N VAL A 35 -13.23 -0.51 -21.17
CA VAL A 35 -13.23 -0.06 -19.77
C VAL A 35 -12.73 1.37 -19.68
N GLY A 36 -13.45 2.23 -18.93
CA GLY A 36 -13.06 3.61 -18.65
C GLY A 36 -12.58 3.73 -17.18
N PRO A 37 -11.28 3.70 -16.93
CA PRO A 37 -10.77 3.86 -15.58
C PRO A 37 -10.78 5.34 -15.14
N ASN A 38 -11.22 5.60 -13.91
CA ASN A 38 -10.96 6.83 -13.19
C ASN A 38 -9.86 6.57 -12.17
N PHE A 39 -8.92 7.49 -12.00
CA PHE A 39 -7.76 7.34 -11.12
C PHE A 39 -7.85 8.31 -9.96
N HIS A 40 -7.73 7.80 -8.73
CA HIS A 40 -7.81 8.54 -7.49
C HIS A 40 -6.57 8.27 -6.61
N PRO A 41 -5.40 8.84 -6.94
CA PRO A 41 -4.23 8.78 -6.05
C PRO A 41 -4.46 9.74 -4.88
N LEU A 42 -4.61 9.19 -3.67
CA LEU A 42 -4.95 9.96 -2.48
C LEU A 42 -3.70 10.50 -1.78
N ASP A 43 -3.69 11.80 -1.53
CA ASP A 43 -2.73 12.46 -0.65
C ASP A 43 -3.23 12.44 0.80
N TYR A 44 -3.16 11.30 1.44
CA TYR A 44 -3.75 11.11 2.76
C TYR A 44 -2.98 11.78 3.91
N PHE A 45 -1.75 12.25 3.68
CA PHE A 45 -1.07 13.10 4.67
C PHE A 45 -1.56 14.54 4.67
N ASN A 46 -2.13 15.02 3.55
CA ASN A 46 -2.62 16.38 3.41
C ASN A 46 -4.16 16.50 3.45
N LEU A 47 -4.88 15.37 3.45
CA LEU A 47 -6.34 15.40 3.61
C LEU A 47 -6.73 15.64 5.08
N PRO A 48 -7.58 16.64 5.38
CA PRO A 48 -7.89 17.06 6.76
C PRO A 48 -8.44 15.95 7.66
N ASN A 49 -9.24 15.04 7.09
CA ASN A 49 -9.91 13.97 7.81
C ASN A 49 -9.07 12.70 7.94
N LEU A 50 -8.01 12.55 7.14
CA LEU A 50 -7.14 11.37 7.13
C LEU A 50 -5.88 11.60 7.96
N SER A 51 -6.05 12.11 9.17
CA SER A 51 -4.92 12.47 10.02
C SER A 51 -4.29 11.23 10.69
N PRO A 52 -2.95 11.08 10.64
CA PRO A 52 -2.24 10.05 11.39
C PRO A 52 -2.28 10.25 12.93
N LYS A 53 -3.07 11.17 13.43
CA LYS A 53 -3.44 11.24 14.85
C LYS A 53 -4.39 10.13 15.27
N ASN A 54 -5.06 9.47 14.33
CA ASN A 54 -6.04 8.42 14.55
C ASN A 54 -5.40 7.02 14.41
N THR A 55 -5.99 6.03 15.10
CA THR A 55 -5.66 4.61 14.94
C THR A 55 -6.02 4.11 13.53
N PHE A 56 -5.49 2.94 13.15
CA PHE A 56 -5.87 2.30 11.88
C PHE A 56 -7.38 2.14 11.71
N GLU A 57 -8.08 1.73 12.76
CA GLU A 57 -9.52 1.49 12.69
C GLU A 57 -10.31 2.78 12.45
N LYS A 58 -9.96 3.85 13.17
CA LYS A 58 -10.64 5.13 13.03
C LYS A 58 -10.36 5.75 11.66
N VAL A 59 -9.11 5.75 11.22
CA VAL A 59 -8.75 6.30 9.91
C VAL A 59 -9.32 5.48 8.76
N ALA A 60 -9.47 4.15 8.90
CA ALA A 60 -10.11 3.31 7.88
C ALA A 60 -11.57 3.74 7.63
N THR A 61 -12.30 4.14 8.67
CA THR A 61 -13.66 4.69 8.51
C THR A 61 -13.65 5.99 7.71
N GLU A 62 -12.71 6.89 8.00
CA GLU A 62 -12.58 8.16 7.27
C GLU A 62 -12.16 7.93 5.80
N PHE A 63 -11.32 6.94 5.54
CA PHE A 63 -11.00 6.54 4.17
C PHE A 63 -12.22 6.01 3.42
N VAL A 64 -13.04 5.16 4.05
CA VAL A 64 -14.28 4.67 3.44
C VAL A 64 -15.17 5.86 3.04
N ASN A 65 -15.42 6.79 3.96
CA ASN A 65 -16.23 7.98 3.71
C ASN A 65 -15.66 8.84 2.57
N THR A 66 -14.34 9.05 2.56
CA THR A 66 -13.66 9.82 1.51
C THR A 66 -13.79 9.13 0.16
N ILE A 67 -13.55 7.81 0.09
CA ILE A 67 -13.66 7.05 -1.16
C ILE A 67 -15.09 7.09 -1.67
N GLU A 68 -16.10 6.90 -0.82
CA GLU A 68 -17.51 6.96 -1.23
C GLU A 68 -17.91 8.33 -1.76
N SER A 69 -17.40 9.40 -1.16
CA SER A 69 -17.73 10.77 -1.60
C SER A 69 -16.98 11.22 -2.86
N THR A 70 -15.82 10.64 -3.15
CA THR A 70 -14.96 11.06 -4.28
C THR A 70 -15.02 10.13 -5.50
N THR A 71 -15.64 8.95 -5.35
CA THR A 71 -15.75 7.95 -6.42
C THR A 71 -17.19 7.73 -6.84
N SER A 72 -17.45 7.59 -8.13
CA SER A 72 -18.81 7.49 -8.69
C SER A 72 -19.15 6.13 -9.29
N SER A 73 -18.14 5.31 -9.63
CA SER A 73 -18.39 4.00 -10.21
C SER A 73 -18.82 2.98 -9.15
N SER A 74 -19.72 2.07 -9.53
CA SER A 74 -20.05 0.90 -8.68
C SER A 74 -18.88 -0.08 -8.57
N ARG A 75 -17.95 -0.07 -9.53
CA ARG A 75 -16.73 -0.89 -9.55
C ARG A 75 -15.57 -0.11 -8.95
N LYS A 76 -14.98 -0.62 -7.88
CA LYS A 76 -13.82 0.01 -7.22
C LYS A 76 -12.73 -1.00 -6.97
N ILE A 77 -11.49 -0.60 -7.27
CA ILE A 77 -10.28 -1.36 -6.93
C ILE A 77 -9.40 -0.47 -6.06
N LEU A 78 -9.00 -1.00 -4.91
CA LEU A 78 -8.10 -0.32 -3.98
C LEU A 78 -6.68 -0.87 -4.18
N VAL A 79 -5.71 0.00 -4.40
CA VAL A 79 -4.31 -0.34 -4.59
C VAL A 79 -3.49 0.35 -3.52
N GLY A 80 -2.74 -0.38 -2.71
CA GLY A 80 -1.92 0.20 -1.66
C GLY A 80 -0.49 -0.34 -1.68
N TYR A 81 0.49 0.55 -1.51
CA TYR A 81 1.89 0.20 -1.43
C TYR A 81 2.42 0.35 0.00
N SER A 82 3.07 -0.68 0.54
CA SER A 82 3.74 -0.69 1.84
C SER A 82 2.79 -0.22 2.97
N LEU A 83 2.98 0.97 3.56
CA LEU A 83 2.04 1.57 4.51
C LEU A 83 0.64 1.72 3.91
N GLY A 84 0.54 2.21 2.66
CA GLY A 84 -0.74 2.31 1.95
C GLY A 84 -1.43 0.96 1.77
N GLY A 85 -0.68 -0.13 1.59
CA GLY A 85 -1.21 -1.48 1.54
C GLY A 85 -1.76 -1.95 2.90
N ARG A 86 -1.08 -1.59 3.99
CA ARG A 86 -1.58 -1.86 5.34
C ARG A 86 -2.87 -1.11 5.63
N LEU A 87 -2.94 0.16 5.26
CA LEU A 87 -4.17 0.96 5.31
C LEU A 87 -5.27 0.33 4.45
N ALA A 88 -4.95 -0.12 3.23
CA ALA A 88 -5.90 -0.76 2.32
C ALA A 88 -6.54 -2.02 2.94
N LEU A 89 -5.79 -2.83 3.68
CA LEU A 89 -6.34 -4.00 4.39
C LEU A 89 -7.33 -3.58 5.47
N HIS A 90 -7.06 -2.53 6.24
CA HIS A 90 -7.99 -2.00 7.24
C HIS A 90 -9.24 -1.38 6.62
N ILE A 91 -9.09 -0.63 5.51
CA ILE A 91 -10.20 -0.04 4.76
C ILE A 91 -11.10 -1.15 4.20
N PHE A 92 -10.50 -2.18 3.60
CA PHE A 92 -11.23 -3.31 3.07
C PHE A 92 -11.97 -4.10 4.16
N GLU A 93 -11.35 -4.34 5.31
CA GLU A 93 -11.99 -5.00 6.45
C GLU A 93 -13.23 -4.23 6.92
N LYS A 94 -13.17 -2.89 6.92
CA LYS A 94 -14.28 -2.02 7.33
C LYS A 94 -15.48 -2.11 6.38
N LYS A 95 -15.24 -2.20 5.07
CA LYS A 95 -16.31 -2.27 4.05
C LYS A 95 -15.91 -3.15 2.86
N PRO A 96 -15.94 -4.50 3.02
CA PRO A 96 -15.47 -5.44 1.98
C PRO A 96 -16.27 -5.37 0.68
N ASP A 97 -17.54 -4.98 0.75
CA ASP A 97 -18.43 -4.93 -0.41
C ASP A 97 -18.26 -3.67 -1.26
N LEU A 98 -17.54 -2.68 -0.74
CA LEU A 98 -17.21 -1.47 -1.48
C LEU A 98 -16.23 -1.75 -2.64
N PHE A 99 -15.41 -2.80 -2.52
CA PHE A 99 -14.33 -3.08 -3.45
C PHE A 99 -14.51 -4.42 -4.16
N GLU A 100 -14.30 -4.42 -5.48
CA GLU A 100 -14.17 -5.64 -6.25
C GLU A 100 -12.86 -6.38 -5.93
N ARG A 101 -11.78 -5.59 -5.76
CA ARG A 101 -10.43 -6.10 -5.44
C ARG A 101 -9.66 -5.12 -4.59
N VAL A 102 -8.70 -5.68 -3.86
CA VAL A 102 -7.66 -4.94 -3.15
C VAL A 102 -6.30 -5.50 -3.57
N ILE A 103 -5.40 -4.64 -4.01
CA ILE A 103 -4.05 -5.00 -4.45
C ILE A 103 -3.06 -4.42 -3.44
N CYS A 104 -2.40 -5.32 -2.71
CA CYS A 104 -1.47 -4.98 -1.64
C CYS A 104 -0.04 -5.18 -2.11
N VAL A 105 0.65 -4.10 -2.48
CA VAL A 105 2.03 -4.11 -3.00
C VAL A 105 3.02 -4.00 -1.85
N SER A 106 3.94 -4.95 -1.73
CA SER A 106 4.98 -5.00 -0.67
C SER A 106 4.41 -4.75 0.72
N THR A 107 3.33 -5.46 1.05
CA THR A 107 2.50 -5.19 2.24
C THR A 107 2.68 -6.27 3.30
N ASN A 108 2.91 -5.86 4.55
CA ASN A 108 2.94 -6.76 5.70
C ASN A 108 1.51 -6.96 6.27
N PRO A 109 1.05 -8.20 6.46
CA PRO A 109 -0.29 -8.47 6.99
C PRO A 109 -0.45 -8.22 8.50
N GLY A 110 0.61 -7.85 9.21
CA GLY A 110 0.64 -7.68 10.67
C GLY A 110 1.48 -8.74 11.36
N PHE A 111 1.75 -8.53 12.64
CA PHE A 111 2.39 -9.51 13.50
C PHE A 111 1.37 -10.57 13.95
N ARG A 112 1.86 -11.78 14.21
CA ARG A 112 1.11 -12.81 14.94
C ARG A 112 1.16 -12.53 16.43
N SER A 113 0.22 -13.05 17.19
CA SER A 113 0.23 -12.99 18.65
C SER A 113 1.48 -13.60 19.28
N SER A 114 2.13 -14.55 18.59
CA SER A 114 3.40 -15.17 19.04
C SER A 114 4.65 -14.34 18.74
N GLN A 115 4.52 -13.16 18.18
CA GLN A 115 5.63 -12.28 17.78
C GLN A 115 5.67 -10.99 18.64
N GLU A 116 5.53 -11.14 19.95
CA GLU A 116 5.49 -10.00 20.89
C GLU A 116 6.84 -9.25 20.94
N ASP A 117 7.95 -9.99 20.89
CA ASP A 117 9.30 -9.38 20.91
C ASP A 117 9.54 -8.55 19.65
N GLU A 118 9.27 -9.08 18.46
CA GLU A 118 9.42 -8.37 17.20
C GLU A 118 8.45 -7.17 17.10
N GLN A 119 7.29 -7.29 17.71
CA GLN A 119 6.32 -6.20 17.81
C GLN A 119 6.85 -5.05 18.67
N SER A 120 7.42 -5.37 19.85
CA SER A 120 8.04 -4.40 20.77
C SER A 120 9.25 -3.72 20.14
N GLU A 121 10.14 -4.49 19.52
CA GLU A 121 11.29 -3.94 18.77
C GLU A 121 10.83 -3.02 17.64
N ARG A 122 9.75 -3.38 16.94
CA ARG A 122 9.19 -2.56 15.89
C ARG A 122 8.63 -1.25 16.44
N GLU A 123 7.95 -1.25 17.56
CA GLU A 123 7.41 -0.05 18.18
C GLU A 123 8.54 0.91 18.58
N SER A 124 9.58 0.40 19.22
CA SER A 124 10.76 1.17 19.60
C SER A 124 11.48 1.79 18.41
N ARG A 125 11.62 1.03 17.33
CA ARG A 125 12.23 1.50 16.08
C ARG A 125 11.38 2.58 15.40
N ASP A 126 10.06 2.43 15.38
CA ASP A 126 9.18 3.43 14.77
C ASP A 126 9.16 4.73 15.60
N GLN A 127 9.28 4.66 16.93
CA GLN A 127 9.48 5.83 17.79
C GLN A 127 10.81 6.53 17.48
N PHE A 128 11.90 5.79 17.37
CA PHE A 128 13.21 6.35 17.00
C PHE A 128 13.14 7.09 15.64
N TRP A 129 12.53 6.50 14.62
CA TRP A 129 12.35 7.15 13.33
C TRP A 129 11.45 8.38 13.41
N SER A 130 10.40 8.32 14.23
CA SER A 130 9.51 9.46 14.50
C SER A 130 10.29 10.68 15.00
N GLU A 131 11.18 10.48 15.98
CA GLU A 131 12.05 11.52 16.51
C GLU A 131 13.02 12.08 15.45
N LEU A 132 13.63 11.20 14.63
CA LEU A 132 14.52 11.64 13.56
C LEU A 132 13.78 12.50 12.54
N PHE A 133 12.62 12.07 12.06
CA PHE A 133 11.82 12.85 11.10
C PHE A 133 11.34 14.18 11.68
N LEU A 134 11.09 14.25 12.98
CA LEU A 134 10.61 15.47 13.63
C LEU A 134 11.74 16.49 13.82
N ASN A 135 12.91 16.06 14.28
CA ASN A 135 13.91 16.93 14.87
C ASN A 135 15.24 17.05 14.10
N HIS A 136 15.56 16.12 13.21
CA HIS A 136 16.87 16.10 12.54
C HIS A 136 16.84 16.70 11.12
N ASN A 137 18.02 16.88 10.53
CA ASN A 137 18.15 17.37 9.15
C ASN A 137 17.42 16.43 8.18
N TRP A 138 16.62 17.01 7.31
CA TRP A 138 15.76 16.24 6.39
C TRP A 138 16.56 15.31 5.46
N ASN A 139 17.60 15.84 4.83
CA ASN A 139 18.37 15.07 3.84
C ASN A 139 19.11 13.90 4.50
N GLU A 140 19.65 14.12 5.71
CA GLU A 140 20.32 13.07 6.47
C GLU A 140 19.34 11.98 6.91
N VAL A 141 18.15 12.35 7.38
CA VAL A 141 17.12 11.39 7.79
C VAL A 141 16.61 10.58 6.61
N VAL A 142 16.37 11.22 5.46
CA VAL A 142 15.92 10.52 4.24
C VAL A 142 17.01 9.59 3.72
N ALA A 143 18.27 10.01 3.70
CA ALA A 143 19.39 9.15 3.31
C ALA A 143 19.46 7.91 4.22
N LYS A 144 19.47 8.12 5.54
CA LYS A 144 19.47 7.01 6.52
C LYS A 144 18.23 6.11 6.41
N TRP A 145 17.06 6.68 6.08
CA TRP A 145 15.84 5.91 5.83
C TRP A 145 16.02 4.97 4.64
N ASN A 146 16.66 5.43 3.57
CA ASN A 146 16.87 4.68 2.34
C ASN A 146 17.93 3.57 2.48
N GLU A 147 18.83 3.66 3.45
CA GLU A 147 19.83 2.62 3.78
C GLU A 147 19.23 1.39 4.49
N GLN A 148 17.95 1.42 4.87
CA GLN A 148 17.34 0.27 5.55
C GLN A 148 17.36 -0.98 4.66
N GLU A 149 17.63 -2.13 5.28
CA GLU A 149 17.74 -3.43 4.62
C GLU A 149 16.53 -3.77 3.73
N VAL A 150 15.33 -3.32 4.11
CA VAL A 150 14.12 -3.53 3.33
C VAL A 150 14.20 -2.96 1.90
N PHE A 151 15.06 -1.97 1.68
CA PHE A 151 15.26 -1.36 0.37
C PHE A 151 16.46 -1.90 -0.40
N SER A 152 17.25 -2.81 0.18
CA SER A 152 18.50 -3.32 -0.42
C SER A 152 18.31 -3.99 -1.79
N GLY A 153 17.12 -4.54 -2.07
CA GLY A 153 16.79 -5.14 -3.37
C GLY A 153 16.26 -4.15 -4.41
N SER A 154 16.00 -2.88 -4.04
CA SER A 154 15.47 -1.86 -4.95
C SER A 154 16.61 -1.09 -5.61
N VAL A 155 16.45 -0.78 -6.89
CA VAL A 155 17.46 -0.04 -7.68
C VAL A 155 17.07 1.42 -7.90
N ASN A 156 15.79 1.76 -7.67
CA ASN A 156 15.27 3.10 -7.86
C ASN A 156 14.90 3.75 -6.52
N GLU A 157 15.50 4.89 -6.27
CA GLU A 157 15.26 5.70 -5.08
C GLU A 157 14.57 7.01 -5.48
N PRO A 158 13.30 7.22 -5.06
CA PRO A 158 12.60 8.45 -5.37
C PRO A 158 13.15 9.63 -4.56
N ALA A 159 13.38 10.76 -5.21
CA ALA A 159 13.71 12.02 -4.54
C ALA A 159 12.58 12.46 -3.60
N ARG A 160 12.95 12.99 -2.43
CA ARG A 160 12.02 13.42 -1.38
C ARG A 160 12.37 14.82 -0.88
N GLU A 161 11.73 15.83 -1.43
CA GLU A 161 11.93 17.22 -1.02
C GLU A 161 11.14 17.54 0.26
N SER A 162 11.76 18.18 1.23
CA SER A 162 11.13 18.45 2.54
C SER A 162 9.87 19.31 2.44
N SER A 163 9.80 20.19 1.44
CA SER A 163 8.64 21.06 1.16
C SER A 163 7.35 20.29 0.87
N LEU A 164 7.45 19.04 0.45
CA LEU A 164 6.30 18.17 0.14
C LEU A 164 5.67 17.54 1.39
N TYR A 165 6.29 17.70 2.57
CA TYR A 165 5.90 16.94 3.75
C TYR A 165 5.63 17.80 4.97
N ARG A 166 4.60 17.42 5.69
CA ARG A 166 4.37 17.84 7.07
C ARG A 166 5.05 16.84 7.99
N ARG A 167 6.24 17.22 8.49
CA ARG A 167 7.09 16.36 9.32
C ARG A 167 6.38 15.85 10.58
N ASP A 168 5.54 16.68 11.19
CA ASP A 168 4.72 16.30 12.34
C ASP A 168 3.73 15.19 12.03
N LEU A 169 3.20 15.14 10.80
CA LEU A 169 2.31 14.07 10.38
C LEU A 169 3.06 12.78 10.03
N LEU A 170 4.25 12.90 9.41
CA LEU A 170 5.12 11.73 9.19
C LEU A 170 5.51 11.07 10.51
N ALA A 171 5.96 11.85 11.48
CA ALA A 171 6.30 11.36 12.81
C ALA A 171 5.12 10.65 13.48
N LYS A 172 3.93 11.26 13.45
CA LYS A 172 2.71 10.65 13.98
C LYS A 172 2.32 9.36 13.25
N ALA A 173 2.52 9.29 11.93
CA ALA A 173 2.23 8.08 11.17
C ALA A 173 3.13 6.91 11.57
N LEU A 174 4.41 7.15 11.84
CA LEU A 174 5.32 6.12 12.34
C LEU A 174 4.84 5.53 13.67
N VAL A 175 4.32 6.36 14.57
CA VAL A 175 3.85 5.94 15.89
C VAL A 175 2.46 5.32 15.82
N ASN A 176 1.49 6.00 15.21
CA ASN A 176 0.08 5.59 15.28
C ASN A 176 -0.31 4.57 14.20
N TRP A 177 0.42 4.55 13.08
CA TRP A 177 0.30 3.55 12.03
C TRP A 177 1.52 2.63 11.97
N SER A 178 2.19 2.45 13.11
CA SER A 178 3.24 1.44 13.26
C SER A 178 2.70 0.05 12.89
N LEU A 179 3.57 -0.79 12.33
CA LEU A 179 3.24 -2.21 12.15
C LEU A 179 2.96 -2.90 13.50
N ALA A 180 3.57 -2.41 14.58
CA ALA A 180 3.34 -2.90 15.93
C ALA A 180 1.89 -2.69 16.41
N LYS A 181 1.20 -1.67 15.89
CA LYS A 181 -0.20 -1.35 16.24
C LYS A 181 -1.22 -1.91 15.24
N GLN A 182 -0.74 -2.58 14.19
CA GLN A 182 -1.60 -3.20 13.21
C GLN A 182 -2.13 -4.54 13.72
N THR A 183 -3.43 -4.76 13.62
CA THR A 183 -4.01 -6.09 13.85
C THR A 183 -3.62 -7.06 12.74
N ASP A 184 -3.46 -8.35 13.08
CA ASP A 184 -3.14 -9.39 12.10
C ASP A 184 -4.26 -9.55 11.06
N LYS A 185 -3.93 -9.38 9.78
CA LYS A 185 -4.88 -9.45 8.66
C LYS A 185 -4.86 -10.78 7.90
N ARG A 186 -4.15 -11.81 8.40
CA ARG A 186 -4.11 -13.12 7.73
C ARG A 186 -5.47 -13.78 7.65
N LEU A 187 -6.30 -13.64 8.69
CA LEU A 187 -7.69 -14.13 8.67
C LEU A 187 -8.54 -13.41 7.61
N LEU A 188 -8.37 -12.09 7.48
CA LEU A 188 -9.05 -11.31 6.45
C LEU A 188 -8.63 -11.75 5.04
N ILE A 189 -7.32 -11.89 4.81
CA ILE A 189 -6.77 -12.34 3.53
C ILE A 189 -7.29 -13.74 3.18
N ARG A 190 -7.32 -14.65 4.15
CA ARG A 190 -7.86 -16.00 3.99
C ARG A 190 -9.35 -16.02 3.70
N LYS A 191 -10.13 -15.11 4.31
CA LYS A 191 -11.57 -15.00 4.09
C LYS A 191 -11.93 -14.50 2.68
N TYR A 192 -11.04 -13.68 2.08
CA TYR A 192 -11.31 -13.05 0.79
C TYR A 192 -10.20 -13.32 -0.26
N PRO A 193 -9.82 -14.60 -0.51
CA PRO A 193 -8.65 -14.93 -1.33
C PRO A 193 -8.80 -14.48 -2.80
N LYS A 194 -10.04 -14.39 -3.29
CA LYS A 194 -10.34 -13.92 -4.66
C LYS A 194 -10.41 -12.40 -4.79
N LYS A 195 -10.56 -11.67 -3.68
CA LYS A 195 -10.63 -10.21 -3.67
C LYS A 195 -9.28 -9.56 -3.33
N ILE A 196 -8.46 -10.19 -2.48
CA ILE A 196 -7.17 -9.64 -2.04
C ILE A 196 -6.05 -10.26 -2.87
N ILE A 197 -5.25 -9.42 -3.51
CA ILE A 197 -4.07 -9.81 -4.29
C ILE A 197 -2.83 -9.21 -3.62
N MET A 198 -1.89 -10.08 -3.25
CA MET A 198 -0.60 -9.67 -2.74
C MET A 198 0.40 -9.55 -3.89
N VAL A 199 1.16 -8.46 -3.93
CA VAL A 199 2.19 -8.21 -4.95
C VAL A 199 3.52 -8.00 -4.26
N VAL A 200 4.57 -8.64 -4.76
CA VAL A 200 5.93 -8.57 -4.19
C VAL A 200 6.97 -8.53 -5.30
N GLY A 201 8.06 -7.79 -5.10
CA GLY A 201 9.21 -7.82 -6.00
C GLY A 201 10.05 -9.09 -5.81
N ASP A 202 10.63 -9.63 -6.89
CA ASP A 202 11.44 -10.86 -6.87
C ASP A 202 12.78 -10.73 -6.11
N LYS A 203 13.18 -9.49 -5.78
CA LYS A 203 14.37 -9.18 -4.96
C LYS A 203 14.04 -8.78 -3.52
N ASP A 204 12.77 -8.68 -3.15
CA ASP A 204 12.32 -8.37 -1.78
C ASP A 204 12.24 -9.65 -0.92
N LYS A 205 13.40 -10.14 -0.47
CA LYS A 205 13.52 -11.42 0.25
C LYS A 205 12.54 -11.54 1.41
N LYS A 206 12.45 -10.51 2.25
CA LYS A 206 11.57 -10.50 3.43
C LYS A 206 10.10 -10.68 3.05
N PHE A 207 9.63 -9.95 2.06
CA PHE A 207 8.22 -10.00 1.66
C PHE A 207 7.91 -11.24 0.81
N ILE A 208 8.89 -11.81 0.10
CA ILE A 208 8.75 -13.14 -0.53
C ILE A 208 8.45 -14.20 0.53
N GLU A 209 9.20 -14.22 1.63
CA GLU A 209 8.98 -15.20 2.71
C GLU A 209 7.63 -14.98 3.41
N LEU A 210 7.24 -13.74 3.67
CA LEU A 210 5.91 -13.44 4.20
C LEU A 210 4.79 -13.97 3.28
N ASN A 211 4.92 -13.78 1.98
CA ASN A 211 3.94 -14.26 1.01
C ASN A 211 3.95 -15.79 0.87
N ARG A 212 5.13 -16.43 0.95
CA ARG A 212 5.23 -17.91 1.00
C ARG A 212 4.53 -18.48 2.23
N ALA A 213 4.67 -17.82 3.39
CA ALA A 213 3.96 -18.23 4.59
C ALA A 213 2.43 -18.09 4.43
N LEU A 214 1.95 -17.02 3.80
CA LEU A 214 0.53 -16.87 3.48
C LEU A 214 0.01 -17.97 2.56
N LEU A 215 0.78 -18.35 1.51
CA LEU A 215 0.41 -19.44 0.60
C LEU A 215 0.34 -20.80 1.29
N LYS A 216 1.24 -21.07 2.23
CA LYS A 216 1.18 -22.32 3.01
C LYS A 216 -0.10 -22.43 3.84
N GLU A 217 -0.61 -21.31 4.34
CA GLU A 217 -1.83 -21.26 5.13
C GLU A 217 -3.11 -21.25 4.28
N ASN A 218 -3.03 -20.69 3.08
CA ASN A 218 -4.16 -20.64 2.14
C ASN A 218 -3.64 -20.61 0.69
N PRO A 219 -3.63 -21.76 -0.01
CA PRO A 219 -3.18 -21.85 -1.40
C PRO A 219 -3.98 -21.04 -2.42
N ASP A 220 -5.22 -20.64 -2.07
CA ASP A 220 -6.09 -19.89 -2.97
C ASP A 220 -5.78 -18.37 -3.01
N ILE A 221 -4.84 -17.90 -2.20
CA ILE A 221 -4.46 -16.48 -2.19
C ILE A 221 -3.81 -16.08 -3.50
N GLY A 222 -4.30 -15.01 -4.11
CA GLY A 222 -3.67 -14.40 -5.28
C GLY A 222 -2.35 -13.73 -4.91
N ILE A 223 -1.20 -14.33 -5.30
CA ILE A 223 0.11 -13.70 -5.16
C ILE A 223 0.71 -13.47 -6.53
N LYS A 224 1.26 -12.26 -6.75
CA LYS A 224 1.96 -11.87 -7.97
C LYS A 224 3.37 -11.42 -7.62
N MET A 225 4.35 -12.01 -8.30
CA MET A 225 5.75 -11.62 -8.19
C MET A 225 6.11 -10.72 -9.37
N ILE A 226 6.74 -9.58 -9.09
CA ILE A 226 7.19 -8.61 -10.10
C ILE A 226 8.68 -8.80 -10.31
N ALA A 227 9.07 -9.05 -11.55
CA ALA A 227 10.44 -9.29 -11.93
C ALA A 227 11.31 -8.03 -11.78
N SER A 228 12.57 -8.23 -11.42
CA SER A 228 13.59 -7.17 -11.29
C SER A 228 13.21 -6.03 -10.34
N ALA A 229 12.42 -6.33 -9.30
CA ALA A 229 11.96 -5.35 -8.33
C ALA A 229 12.27 -5.78 -6.90
N GLY A 230 12.70 -4.83 -6.08
CA GLY A 230 12.79 -4.94 -4.63
C GLY A 230 11.49 -4.51 -3.95
N HIS A 231 11.62 -3.91 -2.75
CA HIS A 231 10.47 -3.40 -2.01
C HIS A 231 9.73 -2.27 -2.74
N ARG A 232 10.48 -1.46 -3.51
CA ARG A 232 9.97 -0.29 -4.25
C ARG A 232 9.40 -0.66 -5.63
N VAL A 233 8.54 -1.65 -5.69
CA VAL A 233 7.97 -2.23 -6.93
C VAL A 233 7.46 -1.18 -7.91
N LEU A 234 6.77 -0.13 -7.42
CA LEU A 234 6.18 0.92 -8.27
C LEU A 234 7.23 1.82 -8.94
N PHE A 235 8.48 1.82 -8.44
CA PHE A 235 9.62 2.53 -9.01
C PHE A 235 10.56 1.60 -9.78
N ASP A 236 10.71 0.36 -9.32
CA ASP A 236 11.63 -0.60 -9.91
C ASP A 236 11.06 -1.19 -11.22
N ASN A 237 9.78 -1.53 -11.26
CA ASN A 237 9.14 -2.06 -12.47
C ASN A 237 7.66 -1.62 -12.59
N PRO A 238 7.41 -0.31 -12.83
CA PRO A 238 6.07 0.22 -13.02
C PRO A 238 5.26 -0.46 -14.13
N PRO A 239 5.85 -0.87 -15.30
CA PRO A 239 5.09 -1.52 -16.35
C PRO A 239 4.51 -2.87 -15.95
N GLU A 240 5.25 -3.69 -15.22
CA GLU A 240 4.75 -5.01 -14.81
C GLU A 240 3.70 -4.88 -13.70
N LEU A 241 3.91 -3.95 -12.75
CA LEU A 241 2.89 -3.63 -11.75
C LEU A 241 1.58 -3.16 -12.42
N ALA A 242 1.69 -2.28 -13.40
CA ALA A 242 0.52 -1.81 -14.16
C ALA A 242 -0.22 -2.95 -14.85
N ARG A 243 0.49 -3.93 -15.46
CA ARG A 243 -0.15 -5.13 -16.06
C ARG A 243 -0.94 -5.94 -15.03
N VAL A 244 -0.42 -6.13 -13.82
CA VAL A 244 -1.13 -6.83 -12.74
C VAL A 244 -2.41 -6.11 -12.37
N ILE A 245 -2.36 -4.77 -12.25
CA ILE A 245 -3.53 -3.95 -11.94
C ILE A 245 -4.53 -4.00 -13.10
N SER A 246 -4.09 -3.81 -14.34
CA SER A 246 -4.92 -3.84 -15.55
C SER A 246 -5.61 -5.21 -15.74
N ALA A 247 -4.90 -6.31 -15.54
CA ALA A 247 -5.47 -7.65 -15.54
C ALA A 247 -6.56 -7.81 -14.47
N SER A 248 -6.35 -7.24 -13.28
CA SER A 248 -7.35 -7.27 -12.20
C SER A 248 -8.62 -6.49 -12.55
N VAL A 249 -8.50 -5.41 -13.31
CA VAL A 249 -9.63 -4.63 -13.85
C VAL A 249 -10.43 -5.44 -14.87
N LEU A 250 -9.75 -6.21 -15.71
CA LEU A 250 -10.38 -6.96 -16.82
C LEU A 250 -11.04 -8.27 -16.36
N LEU A 251 -10.49 -8.93 -15.34
CA LEU A 251 -11.01 -10.22 -14.83
C LEU A 251 -12.44 -10.14 -14.27
N THR A 252 -12.93 -8.97 -13.92
CA THR A 252 -14.26 -8.75 -13.36
C THR A 252 -15.36 -8.58 -14.43
N LYS A 253 -15.02 -8.65 -15.73
CA LYS A 253 -15.98 -8.53 -16.85
C LYS A 253 -16.82 -9.80 -17.15
N LYS A 254 -16.51 -10.95 -16.52
CA LYS A 254 -17.26 -12.19 -16.78
C LYS A 254 -18.40 -12.35 -15.77
N LYS A 255 -19.47 -11.62 -15.96
CA LYS A 255 -20.83 -11.99 -15.56
C LYS A 255 -21.78 -11.72 -16.71
#